data_eeb4ffc88c54f92194121293c612649a
#
_entry.id   eeb4ffc88c54f92194121293c612649a
#
_cell.length_a   1.000
_cell.length_b   1.000
_cell.length_c   1.000
_cell.angle_alpha   90.00
_cell.angle_beta   90.00
_cell.angle_gamma   90.00
#
_symmetry.space_group_name_H-M   'P 1'
#
loop_
_entity.id
_entity.type
_entity.pdbx_description
1 polymer ?
#
loop_
_entity_poly.entity_id
_entity_poly.type
_entity_poly.pdbx_seq_one_letter_code
_entity_poly.pdbx_strand_id
1 'polypeptide(L)'
;MEKKYTIVGIDEAGRGPLAGPVVAASVVIEEKYLPKEINDSKKVSEKNRNLFYEIIIKEASQYGIGIVYPREIDEINIHNATLEAMKISYNNIDFENCRVYIDGIFKPNINSEESFAIKHGDRLIPIISAASIIAKVTRDKIMLEIDKEFPEYNFKKHKGYPTKQHVEMINKYGICKHHRKSFKPIKLL
;
A
#
# COMPACT_ATOMS: atom_id res chain seq x y z
N MET A 1 25.64 -17.90 20.25
CA MET A 1 24.29 -18.23 19.70
C MET A 1 23.98 -17.19 18.65
N GLU A 2 23.68 -17.59 17.42
CA GLU A 2 23.20 -16.64 16.39
C GLU A 2 21.89 -16.02 16.82
N LYS A 3 21.79 -14.70 16.72
CA LYS A 3 20.55 -13.97 17.04
C LYS A 3 19.51 -14.31 15.96
N LYS A 4 18.41 -14.95 16.36
CA LYS A 4 17.30 -15.25 15.44
C LYS A 4 16.46 -14.00 15.28
N TYR A 5 16.36 -13.49 14.04
CA TYR A 5 15.54 -12.34 13.70
C TYR A 5 14.16 -12.77 13.17
N THR A 6 13.15 -12.02 13.54
CA THR A 6 11.87 -12.03 12.85
C THR A 6 11.96 -11.16 11.60
N ILE A 7 11.62 -11.72 10.45
CA ILE A 7 11.70 -11.02 9.17
C ILE A 7 10.36 -10.34 8.89
N VAL A 8 10.40 -9.03 8.61
CA VAL A 8 9.24 -8.20 8.27
C VAL A 8 9.41 -7.63 6.87
N GLY A 9 8.38 -7.74 6.03
CA GLY A 9 8.30 -7.03 4.75
C GLY A 9 7.36 -5.85 4.84
N ILE A 10 7.71 -4.72 4.21
CA ILE A 10 6.88 -3.51 4.15
C ILE A 10 6.82 -2.99 2.71
N ASP A 11 5.61 -2.67 2.25
CA ASP A 11 5.37 -1.98 0.97
C ASP A 11 4.11 -1.13 1.03
N GLU A 12 3.92 -0.25 0.02
CA GLU A 12 2.77 0.64 -0.08
C GLU A 12 2.04 0.53 -1.40
N ALA A 13 0.80 1.00 -1.41
CA ALA A 13 -0.01 1.20 -2.60
C ALA A 13 -0.72 2.56 -2.57
N GLY A 14 -0.85 3.20 -3.75
CA GLY A 14 -1.67 4.38 -3.87
C GLY A 14 -0.92 5.71 -3.81
N ARG A 15 0.36 5.80 -4.17
CA ARG A 15 1.08 7.08 -4.24
C ARG A 15 0.65 7.96 -5.40
N GLY A 16 0.42 7.39 -6.59
CA GLY A 16 0.11 8.14 -7.81
C GLY A 16 -1.35 8.57 -8.05
N PRO A 17 -2.38 7.97 -7.44
CA PRO A 17 -3.77 8.36 -7.64
C PRO A 17 -4.08 9.81 -7.22
N LEU A 18 -5.06 10.42 -7.92
CA LEU A 18 -5.63 11.73 -7.60
C LEU A 18 -6.65 11.69 -6.45
N ALA A 19 -7.13 10.48 -6.11
CA ALA A 19 -8.13 10.28 -5.07
C ALA A 19 -7.84 9.00 -4.25
N GLY A 20 -8.35 9.00 -3.03
CA GLY A 20 -8.21 7.90 -2.09
C GLY A 20 -6.92 7.92 -1.28
N PRO A 21 -6.78 7.02 -0.30
CA PRO A 21 -5.65 6.98 0.62
C PRO A 21 -4.38 6.44 -0.03
N VAL A 22 -3.23 6.66 0.63
CA VAL A 22 -2.07 5.78 0.54
C VAL A 22 -2.21 4.72 1.63
N VAL A 23 -1.93 3.47 1.28
CA VAL A 23 -2.04 2.32 2.18
C VAL A 23 -0.70 1.59 2.18
N ALA A 24 -0.16 1.32 3.35
CA ALA A 24 1.01 0.45 3.52
C ALA A 24 0.63 -0.81 4.30
N ALA A 25 1.39 -1.86 4.11
CA ALA A 25 1.27 -3.08 4.88
C ALA A 25 2.64 -3.54 5.38
N SER A 26 2.64 -4.09 6.59
CA SER A 26 3.76 -4.84 7.16
C SER A 26 3.31 -6.28 7.35
N VAL A 27 4.17 -7.25 7.02
CA VAL A 27 3.82 -8.66 7.14
C VAL A 27 4.98 -9.48 7.70
N VAL A 28 4.62 -10.46 8.54
CA VAL A 28 5.50 -11.53 9.05
C VAL A 28 4.94 -12.86 8.58
N ILE A 29 5.63 -13.53 7.69
CA ILE A 29 5.23 -14.82 7.11
C ILE A 29 6.48 -15.64 6.77
N GLU A 30 6.42 -16.95 6.97
CA GLU A 30 7.50 -17.83 6.54
C GLU A 30 7.42 -18.05 5.02
N GLU A 31 8.57 -18.02 4.34
CA GLU A 31 8.67 -18.10 2.87
C GLU A 31 7.98 -19.35 2.29
N LYS A 32 7.98 -20.47 3.02
CA LYS A 32 7.32 -21.73 2.60
C LYS A 32 5.81 -21.61 2.39
N TYR A 33 5.17 -20.60 2.97
CA TYR A 33 3.73 -20.33 2.85
C TYR A 33 3.39 -19.33 1.74
N LEU A 34 4.41 -18.69 1.15
CA LEU A 34 4.19 -17.73 0.07
C LEU A 34 3.86 -18.45 -1.25
N PRO A 35 2.92 -17.92 -2.05
CA PRO A 35 2.68 -18.42 -3.40
C PRO A 35 3.96 -18.36 -4.25
N LYS A 36 4.24 -19.40 -5.02
CA LYS A 36 5.48 -19.49 -5.83
C LYS A 36 5.63 -18.34 -6.82
N GLU A 37 4.52 -17.84 -7.36
CA GLU A 37 4.46 -16.76 -8.34
C GLU A 37 4.38 -15.36 -7.72
N ILE A 38 4.59 -15.22 -6.41
CA ILE A 38 4.39 -13.96 -5.69
C ILE A 38 5.31 -12.83 -6.21
N ASN A 39 6.51 -13.15 -6.65
CA ASN A 39 7.50 -12.18 -7.14
C ASN A 39 7.11 -11.51 -8.47
N ASP A 40 6.05 -11.93 -9.12
CA ASP A 40 5.54 -11.33 -10.35
C ASP A 40 4.22 -10.56 -10.12
N SER A 41 4.07 -9.97 -8.93
CA SER A 41 2.84 -9.34 -8.45
C SER A 41 2.23 -8.31 -9.42
N LYS A 42 3.07 -7.62 -10.23
CA LYS A 42 2.61 -6.65 -11.25
C LYS A 42 2.02 -7.30 -12.51
N LYS A 43 2.34 -8.56 -12.77
CA LYS A 43 1.76 -9.38 -13.85
C LYS A 43 0.60 -10.25 -13.36
N VAL A 44 0.42 -10.35 -12.04
CA VAL A 44 -0.66 -11.15 -11.45
C VAL A 44 -2.00 -10.47 -11.74
N SER A 45 -2.95 -11.23 -12.31
CA SER A 45 -4.32 -10.76 -12.53
C SER A 45 -4.98 -10.37 -11.19
N GLU A 46 -6.02 -9.52 -11.24
CA GLU A 46 -6.77 -9.14 -10.03
C GLU A 46 -7.32 -10.37 -9.30
N LYS A 47 -7.80 -11.37 -10.04
CA LYS A 47 -8.28 -12.65 -9.48
C LYS A 47 -7.19 -13.37 -8.68
N ASN A 48 -6.01 -13.55 -9.27
CA ASN A 48 -4.89 -14.23 -8.59
C ASN A 48 -4.35 -13.40 -7.43
N ARG A 49 -4.32 -12.07 -7.56
CA ARG A 49 -3.91 -11.18 -6.46
C ARG A 49 -4.84 -11.30 -5.25
N ASN A 50 -6.15 -11.40 -5.47
CA ASN A 50 -7.11 -11.63 -4.40
C ASN A 50 -6.92 -13.02 -3.76
N LEU A 51 -6.64 -14.05 -4.56
CA LEU A 51 -6.31 -15.38 -4.04
C LEU A 51 -5.04 -15.36 -3.18
N PHE A 52 -3.98 -14.69 -3.66
CA PHE A 52 -2.74 -14.56 -2.90
C PHE A 52 -2.95 -13.76 -1.61
N TYR A 53 -3.75 -12.71 -1.65
CA TYR A 53 -4.15 -11.96 -0.45
C TYR A 53 -4.76 -12.89 0.61
N GLU A 54 -5.75 -13.71 0.24
CA GLU A 54 -6.40 -14.63 1.18
C GLU A 54 -5.40 -15.66 1.76
N ILE A 55 -4.49 -16.18 0.94
CA ILE A 55 -3.43 -17.09 1.40
C ILE A 55 -2.52 -16.37 2.39
N ILE A 56 -2.02 -15.18 2.04
CA ILE A 56 -1.08 -14.43 2.89
C ILE A 56 -1.73 -14.07 4.23
N ILE A 57 -2.96 -13.56 4.22
CA ILE A 57 -3.68 -13.18 5.46
C ILE A 57 -3.90 -14.39 6.36
N LYS A 58 -4.17 -15.57 5.79
CA LYS A 58 -4.39 -16.80 6.55
C LYS A 58 -3.09 -17.35 7.16
N GLU A 59 -2.00 -17.29 6.42
CA GLU A 59 -0.73 -17.94 6.80
C GLU A 59 0.27 -16.99 7.49
N ALA A 60 0.05 -15.67 7.43
CA ALA A 60 0.89 -14.71 8.14
C ALA A 60 0.77 -14.88 9.65
N SER A 61 1.90 -14.91 10.34
CA SER A 61 1.92 -14.89 11.80
C SER A 61 1.33 -13.60 12.34
N GLN A 62 1.67 -12.47 11.70
CA GLN A 62 1.03 -11.17 11.91
C GLN A 62 1.11 -10.33 10.63
N TYR A 63 0.18 -9.40 10.50
CA TYR A 63 0.26 -8.31 9.53
C TYR A 63 -0.35 -7.04 10.13
N GLY A 64 0.16 -5.90 9.69
CA GLY A 64 -0.34 -4.59 10.07
C GLY A 64 -0.64 -3.77 8.83
N ILE A 65 -1.66 -2.92 8.91
CA ILE A 65 -2.07 -2.01 7.84
C ILE A 65 -1.99 -0.58 8.36
N GLY A 66 -1.37 0.31 7.56
CA GLY A 66 -1.33 1.73 7.81
C GLY A 66 -2.02 2.48 6.66
N ILE A 67 -2.88 3.43 7.01
CA ILE A 67 -3.69 4.19 6.05
C ILE A 67 -3.53 5.67 6.35
N VAL A 68 -3.19 6.46 5.32
CA VAL A 68 -3.16 7.91 5.40
C VAL A 68 -4.11 8.47 4.34
N TYR A 69 -5.06 9.29 4.78
CA TYR A 69 -6.16 9.79 3.95
C TYR A 69 -5.79 11.08 3.18
N PRO A 70 -6.56 11.46 2.14
CA PRO A 70 -6.26 12.59 1.27
C PRO A 70 -5.98 13.91 1.98
N ARG A 71 -6.73 14.23 3.03
CA ARG A 71 -6.52 15.47 3.81
C ARG A 71 -5.11 15.52 4.38
N GLU A 72 -4.69 14.47 5.02
CA GLU A 72 -3.35 14.39 5.62
C GLU A 72 -2.25 14.32 4.54
N ILE A 73 -2.51 13.61 3.41
CA ILE A 73 -1.59 13.62 2.25
C ILE A 73 -1.36 15.06 1.76
N ASP A 74 -2.40 15.89 1.70
CA ASP A 74 -2.31 17.28 1.27
C ASP A 74 -1.53 18.16 2.29
N GLU A 75 -1.61 17.84 3.57
CA GLU A 75 -0.91 18.54 4.66
C GLU A 75 0.60 18.21 4.69
N ILE A 76 0.96 16.92 4.63
CA ILE A 76 2.34 16.45 4.85
C ILE A 76 3.08 16.03 3.57
N ASN A 77 2.45 16.08 2.42
CA ASN A 77 2.80 15.55 1.10
C ASN A 77 2.85 14.01 1.00
N ILE A 78 2.84 13.49 -0.25
CA ILE A 78 2.74 12.03 -0.50
C ILE A 78 3.97 11.26 -0.02
N HIS A 79 5.16 11.86 -0.03
CA HIS A 79 6.37 11.19 0.45
C HIS A 79 6.27 10.91 1.96
N ASN A 80 5.99 11.95 2.75
CA ASN A 80 5.84 11.81 4.20
C ASN A 80 4.62 10.96 4.58
N ALA A 81 3.51 11.11 3.85
CA ALA A 81 2.32 10.27 4.04
C ALA A 81 2.59 8.78 3.79
N THR A 82 3.45 8.46 2.81
CA THR A 82 3.88 7.09 2.56
C THR A 82 4.69 6.54 3.74
N LEU A 83 5.68 7.30 4.22
CA LEU A 83 6.50 6.88 5.37
C LEU A 83 5.67 6.75 6.65
N GLU A 84 4.70 7.64 6.85
CA GLU A 84 3.78 7.55 8.00
C GLU A 84 2.86 6.32 7.89
N ALA A 85 2.30 6.03 6.71
CA ALA A 85 1.54 4.79 6.48
C ALA A 85 2.37 3.53 6.78
N MET A 86 3.64 3.50 6.33
CA MET A 86 4.57 2.40 6.62
C MET A 86 4.84 2.28 8.13
N LYS A 87 5.06 3.40 8.82
CA LYS A 87 5.25 3.41 10.27
C LYS A 87 4.01 2.92 11.01
N ILE A 88 2.81 3.38 10.65
CA ILE A 88 1.55 2.90 11.23
C ILE A 88 1.41 1.38 11.01
N SER A 89 1.68 0.90 9.79
CA SER A 89 1.58 -0.54 9.49
C SER A 89 2.54 -1.38 10.33
N TYR A 90 3.78 -0.90 10.53
CA TYR A 90 4.77 -1.57 11.38
C TYR A 90 4.37 -1.58 12.85
N ASN A 91 3.84 -0.46 13.37
CA ASN A 91 3.41 -0.36 14.76
C ASN A 91 2.15 -1.22 15.08
N ASN A 92 1.46 -1.72 14.06
CA ASN A 92 0.34 -2.64 14.19
C ASN A 92 0.75 -4.12 14.21
N ILE A 93 2.05 -4.42 14.23
CA ILE A 93 2.60 -5.75 14.50
C ILE A 93 3.43 -5.70 15.79
N ASP A 94 3.47 -6.82 16.50
CA ASP A 94 4.19 -6.92 17.78
C ASP A 94 5.19 -8.08 17.75
N PHE A 95 6.44 -7.78 17.41
CA PHE A 95 7.55 -8.72 17.41
C PHE A 95 8.83 -8.09 17.94
N GLU A 96 9.57 -8.86 18.72
CA GLU A 96 10.93 -8.52 19.13
C GLU A 96 11.97 -8.93 18.08
N ASN A 97 13.13 -8.27 18.12
CA ASN A 97 14.29 -8.59 17.27
C ASN A 97 13.93 -8.62 15.77
N CYS A 98 13.29 -7.56 15.25
CA CYS A 98 12.88 -7.47 13.85
C CYS A 98 14.04 -7.02 12.95
N ARG A 99 14.16 -7.71 11.81
CA ARG A 99 14.89 -7.27 10.62
C ARG A 99 13.87 -6.92 9.53
N VAL A 100 13.84 -5.66 9.10
CA VAL A 100 12.77 -5.11 8.27
C VAL A 100 13.27 -4.84 6.86
N TYR A 101 12.61 -5.40 5.85
CA TYR A 101 12.84 -5.15 4.43
C TYR A 101 11.72 -4.29 3.87
N ILE A 102 12.06 -3.13 3.27
CA ILE A 102 11.12 -2.08 2.88
C ILE A 102 11.28 -1.84 1.38
N ASP A 103 10.18 -1.78 0.63
CA ASP A 103 10.26 -1.33 -0.78
C ASP A 103 10.66 0.13 -0.88
N GLY A 104 11.48 0.45 -1.89
CA GLY A 104 11.89 1.81 -2.20
C GLY A 104 13.30 2.16 -1.73
N ILE A 105 13.55 3.45 -1.52
CA ILE A 105 14.87 4.01 -1.19
C ILE A 105 14.88 4.78 0.14
N PHE A 106 13.73 4.93 0.77
CA PHE A 106 13.57 5.63 2.04
C PHE A 106 13.07 4.69 3.12
N LYS A 107 13.42 4.97 4.37
CA LYS A 107 12.98 4.20 5.52
C LYS A 107 12.03 5.03 6.39
N PRO A 108 10.90 4.45 6.83
CA PRO A 108 10.08 5.05 7.88
C PRO A 108 10.86 5.10 9.20
N ASN A 109 10.51 6.06 10.06
CA ASN A 109 11.05 6.11 11.42
C ASN A 109 10.32 5.08 12.30
N ILE A 110 10.90 3.87 12.38
CA ILE A 110 10.38 2.72 13.13
C ILE A 110 11.41 2.19 14.11
N ASN A 111 10.95 1.62 15.21
CA ASN A 111 11.83 0.97 16.18
C ASN A 111 12.09 -0.49 15.75
N SER A 112 13.15 -0.70 14.99
CA SER A 112 13.60 -2.03 14.55
C SER A 112 15.11 -2.21 14.82
N GLU A 113 15.55 -3.44 15.04
CA GLU A 113 16.99 -3.74 15.19
C GLU A 113 17.75 -3.35 13.92
N GLU A 114 17.25 -3.77 12.76
CA GLU A 114 17.82 -3.47 11.46
C GLU A 114 16.72 -3.20 10.44
N SER A 115 16.92 -2.20 9.58
CA SER A 115 16.00 -1.93 8.48
C SER A 115 16.75 -1.66 7.17
N PHE A 116 16.22 -2.18 6.05
CA PHE A 116 16.82 -2.12 4.73
C PHE A 116 15.80 -1.61 3.72
N ALA A 117 16.07 -0.45 3.11
CA ALA A 117 15.30 0.03 1.97
C ALA A 117 15.87 -0.59 0.68
N ILE A 118 15.03 -1.25 -0.10
CA ILE A 118 15.41 -2.02 -1.28
C ILE A 118 14.63 -1.52 -2.48
N LYS A 119 15.32 -0.87 -3.40
CA LYS A 119 14.71 -0.36 -4.64
C LYS A 119 14.14 -1.52 -5.45
N HIS A 120 12.86 -1.46 -5.77
CA HIS A 120 12.10 -2.54 -6.43
C HIS A 120 12.09 -3.84 -5.62
N GLY A 121 12.07 -3.74 -4.29
CA GLY A 121 12.02 -4.87 -3.38
C GLY A 121 10.79 -5.74 -3.59
N ASP A 122 9.69 -5.15 -4.02
CA ASP A 122 8.44 -5.83 -4.43
C ASP A 122 8.62 -6.90 -5.51
N ARG A 123 9.74 -6.88 -6.24
CA ARG A 123 10.08 -7.85 -7.28
C ARG A 123 11.22 -8.79 -6.90
N LEU A 124 12.00 -8.42 -5.89
CA LEU A 124 13.24 -9.09 -5.53
C LEU A 124 13.11 -9.93 -4.26
N ILE A 125 12.26 -9.50 -3.33
CA ILE A 125 12.15 -10.07 -1.98
C ILE A 125 10.70 -10.55 -1.75
N PRO A 126 10.46 -11.86 -1.64
CA PRO A 126 9.11 -12.42 -1.53
C PRO A 126 8.25 -11.82 -0.41
N ILE A 127 8.84 -11.51 0.73
CA ILE A 127 8.11 -10.92 1.86
C ILE A 127 7.67 -9.47 1.58
N ILE A 128 8.43 -8.70 0.81
CA ILE A 128 8.01 -7.37 0.34
C ILE A 128 6.87 -7.51 -0.68
N SER A 129 6.96 -8.50 -1.58
CA SER A 129 5.87 -8.80 -2.52
C SER A 129 4.57 -9.15 -1.79
N ALA A 130 4.65 -9.88 -0.68
CA ALA A 130 3.50 -10.18 0.17
C ALA A 130 2.87 -8.91 0.77
N ALA A 131 3.70 -8.01 1.30
CA ALA A 131 3.26 -6.70 1.79
C ALA A 131 2.59 -5.87 0.69
N SER A 132 3.18 -5.85 -0.52
CA SER A 132 2.63 -5.19 -1.71
C SER A 132 1.21 -5.66 -2.04
N ILE A 133 0.98 -6.98 -2.01
CA ILE A 133 -0.34 -7.57 -2.25
C ILE A 133 -1.34 -7.14 -1.19
N ILE A 134 -0.96 -7.18 0.10
CA ILE A 134 -1.85 -6.75 1.19
C ILE A 134 -2.21 -5.27 1.01
N ALA A 135 -1.22 -4.40 0.82
CA ALA A 135 -1.44 -2.97 0.64
C ALA A 135 -2.34 -2.68 -0.56
N LYS A 136 -2.08 -3.33 -1.71
CA LYS A 136 -2.84 -3.14 -2.95
C LYS A 136 -4.28 -3.60 -2.83
N VAL A 137 -4.53 -4.81 -2.33
CA VAL A 137 -5.90 -5.34 -2.20
C VAL A 137 -6.69 -4.55 -1.17
N THR A 138 -6.07 -4.19 -0.05
CA THR A 138 -6.71 -3.36 0.97
C THR A 138 -7.13 -2.01 0.39
N ARG A 139 -6.22 -1.34 -0.33
CA ARG A 139 -6.54 -0.08 -0.97
C ARG A 139 -7.65 -0.20 -2.01
N ASP A 140 -7.62 -1.25 -2.83
CA ASP A 140 -8.65 -1.47 -3.85
C ASP A 140 -10.03 -1.70 -3.22
N LYS A 141 -10.12 -2.42 -2.10
CA LYS A 141 -11.36 -2.58 -1.30
C LYS A 141 -11.87 -1.22 -0.79
N ILE A 142 -11.00 -0.36 -0.27
CA ILE A 142 -11.37 1.00 0.15
C ILE A 142 -11.91 1.81 -1.02
N MET A 143 -11.29 1.74 -2.19
CA MET A 143 -11.75 2.46 -3.38
C MET A 143 -13.09 1.97 -3.91
N LEU A 144 -13.44 0.69 -3.70
CA LEU A 144 -14.77 0.16 -4.01
C LEU A 144 -15.84 0.72 -3.07
N GLU A 145 -15.53 0.88 -1.78
CA GLU A 145 -16.47 1.52 -0.84
C GLU A 145 -16.66 3.02 -1.17
N ILE A 146 -15.59 3.73 -1.51
CA ILE A 146 -15.66 5.13 -1.96
C ILE A 146 -16.49 5.25 -3.24
N ASP A 147 -16.42 4.28 -4.17
CA ASP A 147 -17.23 4.27 -5.39
C ASP A 147 -18.73 4.18 -5.12
N LYS A 148 -19.13 3.48 -4.04
CA LYS A 148 -20.55 3.41 -3.64
C LYS A 148 -21.09 4.76 -3.15
N GLU A 149 -20.24 5.56 -2.48
CA GLU A 149 -20.59 6.88 -1.97
C GLU A 149 -20.58 7.95 -3.10
N PHE A 150 -19.65 7.80 -4.08
CA PHE A 150 -19.42 8.73 -5.18
C PHE A 150 -19.39 8.02 -6.53
N PRO A 151 -20.51 7.40 -6.97
CA PRO A 151 -20.56 6.55 -8.16
C PRO A 151 -20.28 7.31 -9.47
N GLU A 152 -20.50 8.63 -9.49
CA GLU A 152 -20.26 9.50 -10.65
C GLU A 152 -18.81 9.53 -11.12
N TYR A 153 -17.83 9.27 -10.21
CA TYR A 153 -16.41 9.23 -10.58
C TYR A 153 -15.96 7.88 -11.12
N ASN A 154 -16.71 6.79 -10.88
CA ASN A 154 -16.35 5.42 -11.31
C ASN A 154 -15.00 4.95 -10.75
N PHE A 155 -14.75 5.20 -9.46
CA PHE A 155 -13.51 4.81 -8.76
C PHE A 155 -13.26 3.30 -8.79
N LYS A 156 -14.31 2.48 -8.85
CA LYS A 156 -14.20 1.02 -8.99
C LYS A 156 -13.36 0.59 -10.19
N LYS A 157 -13.38 1.38 -11.29
CA LYS A 157 -12.65 1.04 -12.52
C LYS A 157 -11.19 1.44 -12.44
N HIS A 158 -10.91 2.68 -12.08
CA HIS A 158 -9.55 3.26 -12.14
C HIS A 158 -8.91 3.49 -10.78
N LYS A 159 -9.58 3.13 -9.67
CA LYS A 159 -9.05 3.20 -8.30
C LYS A 159 -8.43 4.58 -7.93
N GLY A 160 -8.97 5.66 -8.51
CA GLY A 160 -8.52 7.03 -8.30
C GLY A 160 -7.31 7.46 -9.14
N TYR A 161 -6.76 6.62 -10.02
CA TYR A 161 -5.65 6.98 -10.91
C TYR A 161 -6.06 8.04 -11.93
N PRO A 162 -5.11 8.87 -12.45
CA PRO A 162 -5.37 9.99 -13.37
C PRO A 162 -5.67 9.51 -14.80
N THR A 163 -6.71 8.69 -14.96
CA THR A 163 -7.20 8.29 -16.28
C THR A 163 -7.96 9.43 -16.94
N LYS A 164 -8.07 9.41 -18.28
CA LYS A 164 -8.87 10.36 -19.03
C LYS A 164 -10.29 10.47 -18.46
N GLN A 165 -10.93 9.32 -18.20
CA GLN A 165 -12.28 9.27 -17.60
C GLN A 165 -12.31 9.96 -16.23
N HIS A 166 -11.33 9.74 -15.36
CA HIS A 166 -11.31 10.36 -14.04
C HIS A 166 -11.21 11.89 -14.13
N VAL A 167 -10.34 12.39 -15.01
CA VAL A 167 -10.18 13.84 -15.24
C VAL A 167 -11.45 14.45 -15.85
N GLU A 168 -12.12 13.77 -16.78
CA GLU A 168 -13.41 14.19 -17.34
C GLU A 168 -14.48 14.30 -16.26
N MET A 169 -14.54 13.34 -15.33
CA MET A 169 -15.50 13.37 -14.22
C MET A 169 -15.19 14.50 -13.23
N ILE A 170 -13.92 14.76 -12.93
CA ILE A 170 -13.51 15.91 -12.12
C ILE A 170 -13.94 17.23 -12.77
N ASN A 171 -13.74 17.39 -14.08
CA ASN A 171 -14.16 18.59 -14.81
C ASN A 171 -15.68 18.77 -14.81
N LYS A 172 -16.44 17.67 -14.83
CA LYS A 172 -17.90 17.70 -14.89
C LYS A 172 -18.57 17.91 -13.51
N TYR A 173 -18.06 17.25 -12.48
CA TYR A 173 -18.70 17.20 -11.15
C TYR A 173 -17.92 17.95 -10.07
N GLY A 174 -16.72 18.46 -10.38
CA GLY A 174 -15.80 19.02 -9.40
C GLY A 174 -15.02 17.93 -8.66
N ILE A 175 -14.46 18.28 -7.52
CA ILE A 175 -13.75 17.34 -6.63
C ILE A 175 -14.63 16.94 -5.45
N CYS A 176 -14.56 15.68 -5.01
CA CYS A 176 -15.15 15.24 -3.75
C CYS A 176 -14.11 15.24 -2.62
N LYS A 177 -14.54 14.93 -1.37
CA LYS A 177 -13.70 14.89 -0.18
C LYS A 177 -12.53 13.90 -0.25
N HIS A 178 -12.59 12.93 -1.18
CA HIS A 178 -11.55 11.90 -1.36
C HIS A 178 -10.48 12.31 -2.37
N HIS A 179 -10.59 13.46 -3.05
CA HIS A 179 -9.55 13.95 -3.95
C HIS A 179 -8.41 14.62 -3.19
N ARG A 180 -7.21 14.49 -3.74
CA ARG A 180 -5.98 15.09 -3.22
C ARG A 180 -5.76 16.45 -3.88
N LYS A 181 -6.04 17.51 -3.15
CA LYS A 181 -6.01 18.90 -3.66
C LYS A 181 -4.58 19.35 -4.04
N SER A 182 -3.57 18.77 -3.42
CA SER A 182 -2.16 19.08 -3.72
C SER A 182 -1.64 18.44 -5.02
N PHE A 183 -2.39 17.51 -5.63
CA PHE A 183 -1.97 16.77 -6.82
C PHE A 183 -2.38 17.48 -8.11
N LYS A 184 -1.47 17.49 -9.11
CA LYS A 184 -1.83 17.92 -10.48
C LYS A 184 -2.67 16.81 -11.17
N PRO A 185 -3.73 17.15 -11.97
CA PRO A 185 -4.14 18.49 -12.35
C PRO A 185 -5.00 19.24 -11.32
N ILE A 186 -5.50 18.59 -10.27
CA ILE A 186 -6.46 19.16 -9.31
C ILE A 186 -5.94 20.48 -8.70
N LYS A 187 -4.67 20.55 -8.36
CA LYS A 187 -4.04 21.77 -7.82
C LYS A 187 -4.14 22.99 -8.73
N LEU A 188 -4.45 22.80 -10.01
CA LEU A 188 -4.53 23.86 -11.03
C LEU A 188 -5.99 24.26 -11.34
N LEU A 189 -6.98 23.58 -10.74
CA LEU A 189 -8.40 23.93 -10.78
C LEU A 189 -8.75 24.94 -9.69
#